data_9006339eb990b1672dff3bfeb0196df7
#
_entry.id   9006339eb990b1672dff3bfeb0196df7
#
_cell.length_a   1.000
_cell.length_b   1.000
_cell.length_c   1.000
_cell.angle_alpha   90.00
_cell.angle_beta   90.00
_cell.angle_gamma   90.00
#
_symmetry.space_group_name_H-M   'P 1'
#
loop_
_entity.id
_entity.type
_entity.pdbx_description
1 polymer ?
#
loop_
_entity_poly.entity_id
_entity_poly.type
_entity_poly.pdbx_seq_one_letter_code
_entity_poly.pdbx_strand_id
1 'polypeptide(L)'
;LFEPVAGLPMIDRRRIEICRAMISAPKLLLLDEPSAGMTHDETRELMNDILLVRERNKDLTIIIVEHEMGVIERITDRCVVLNFGRKIAEGPYRAVAADAQVQEAYLGVA
;
A
#
# COMPACT_ATOMS: atom_id res chain seq x y z
N LEU A 1 -10.55 9.84 -23.98
CA LEU A 1 -11.37 8.63 -23.90
C LEU A 1 -10.70 7.41 -24.52
N PHE A 2 -9.95 7.60 -25.60
CA PHE A 2 -9.31 6.49 -26.30
C PHE A 2 -7.78 6.56 -26.26
N GLU A 3 -7.24 7.22 -25.24
CA GLU A 3 -5.80 7.26 -25.06
C GLU A 3 -5.27 5.89 -24.64
N PRO A 4 -4.12 5.47 -25.19
CA PRO A 4 -3.47 4.24 -24.72
C PRO A 4 -3.10 4.36 -23.25
N VAL A 5 -3.32 3.29 -22.49
CA VAL A 5 -2.98 3.25 -21.06
C VAL A 5 -1.49 3.58 -20.86
N ALA A 6 -0.62 3.13 -21.74
CA ALA A 6 0.81 3.39 -21.66
C ALA A 6 1.19 4.88 -21.72
N GLY A 7 0.30 5.72 -22.27
CA GLY A 7 0.52 7.17 -22.35
C GLY A 7 0.04 7.95 -21.14
N LEU A 8 -0.59 7.30 -20.17
CA LEU A 8 -1.13 7.95 -18.99
C LEU A 8 -0.08 8.11 -17.90
N PRO A 9 -0.21 9.13 -17.02
CA PRO A 9 0.60 9.22 -15.82
C PRO A 9 0.49 7.94 -14.97
N MET A 10 1.54 7.64 -14.23
CA MET A 10 1.61 6.41 -13.44
C MET A 10 0.43 6.27 -12.48
N ILE A 11 0.02 7.35 -11.81
CA ILE A 11 -1.10 7.31 -10.88
C ILE A 11 -2.41 6.93 -11.58
N ASP A 12 -2.65 7.43 -12.77
CA ASP A 12 -3.87 7.10 -13.52
C ASP A 12 -3.85 5.64 -13.97
N ARG A 13 -2.70 5.13 -14.34
CA ARG A 13 -2.55 3.71 -14.68
C ARG A 13 -2.86 2.82 -13.48
N ARG A 14 -2.38 3.18 -12.31
CA ARG A 14 -2.67 2.45 -11.06
C ARG A 14 -4.16 2.52 -10.70
N ARG A 15 -4.76 3.69 -10.87
CA ARG A 15 -6.20 3.85 -10.64
C ARG A 15 -7.03 2.94 -11.53
N ILE A 16 -6.65 2.82 -12.81
CA ILE A 16 -7.31 1.93 -13.75
C ILE A 16 -7.16 0.47 -13.32
N GLU A 17 -5.96 0.07 -12.91
CA GLU A 17 -5.72 -1.29 -12.43
C GLU A 17 -6.59 -1.63 -11.22
N ILE A 18 -6.68 -0.72 -10.26
CA ILE A 18 -7.52 -0.92 -9.07
C ILE A 18 -8.99 -1.00 -9.46
N CYS A 19 -9.47 -0.09 -10.32
CA CYS A 19 -10.85 -0.13 -10.78
C CYS A 19 -11.16 -1.44 -11.49
N ARG A 20 -10.25 -1.91 -12.34
CA ARG A 20 -10.42 -3.19 -13.03
C ARG A 20 -10.55 -4.34 -12.04
N ALA A 21 -9.69 -4.37 -11.02
CA ALA A 21 -9.75 -5.41 -10.00
C ALA A 21 -11.07 -5.38 -9.23
N MET A 22 -11.61 -4.18 -8.99
CA MET A 22 -12.84 -4.00 -8.22
C MET A 22 -14.11 -4.37 -9.00
N ILE A 23 -14.04 -4.48 -10.32
CA ILE A 23 -15.22 -4.85 -11.15
C ILE A 23 -15.80 -6.20 -10.72
N SER A 24 -14.96 -7.15 -10.33
CA SER A 24 -15.40 -8.48 -9.91
C SER A 24 -15.93 -8.52 -8.48
N ALA A 25 -16.01 -7.40 -7.80
CA ALA A 25 -16.40 -7.30 -6.38
C ALA A 25 -15.63 -8.28 -5.50
N PRO A 26 -14.29 -8.19 -5.46
CA PRO A 26 -13.47 -9.16 -4.73
C PRO A 26 -13.61 -8.99 -3.23
N LYS A 27 -13.26 -10.05 -2.49
CA LYS A 27 -13.13 -9.98 -1.03
C LYS A 27 -11.71 -9.71 -0.60
N LEU A 28 -10.75 -9.85 -1.51
CA LEU A 28 -9.34 -9.63 -1.25
C LEU A 28 -8.72 -8.87 -2.42
N LEU A 29 -8.10 -7.75 -2.12
CA LEU A 29 -7.35 -6.95 -3.09
C LEU A 29 -5.88 -6.96 -2.70
N LEU A 30 -5.02 -7.37 -3.61
CA LEU A 30 -3.58 -7.42 -3.39
C LEU A 30 -2.91 -6.31 -4.20
N LEU A 31 -2.15 -5.45 -3.51
CA LEU A 31 -1.43 -4.35 -4.11
C LEU A 31 0.06 -4.46 -3.80
N ASP A 32 0.88 -4.61 -4.83
CA ASP A 32 2.32 -4.77 -4.70
C ASP A 32 3.03 -3.47 -5.09
N GLU A 33 3.56 -2.76 -4.10
CA GLU A 33 4.23 -1.48 -4.25
C GLU A 33 3.49 -0.52 -5.19
N PRO A 34 2.21 -0.23 -4.90
CA PRO A 34 1.39 0.56 -5.81
C PRO A 34 1.89 1.99 -6.03
N SER A 35 2.69 2.53 -5.11
CA SER A 35 3.23 3.88 -5.21
C SER A 35 4.58 3.96 -5.94
N ALA A 36 5.10 2.84 -6.44
CA ALA A 36 6.39 2.82 -7.12
C ALA A 36 6.41 3.80 -8.30
N GLY A 37 7.46 4.63 -8.35
CA GLY A 37 7.63 5.60 -9.43
C GLY A 37 6.79 6.87 -9.31
N MET A 38 6.10 7.06 -8.20
CA MET A 38 5.24 8.23 -7.97
C MET A 38 5.92 9.28 -7.11
N THR A 39 5.52 10.54 -7.32
CA THR A 39 5.91 11.63 -6.43
C THR A 39 5.18 11.49 -5.09
N HIS A 40 5.60 12.25 -4.08
CA HIS A 40 4.92 12.26 -2.78
C HIS A 40 3.46 12.65 -2.90
N ASP A 41 3.15 13.65 -3.73
CA ASP A 41 1.78 14.10 -3.92
C ASP A 41 0.92 13.04 -4.60
N GLU A 42 1.46 12.39 -5.63
CA GLU A 42 0.76 11.31 -6.32
C GLU A 42 0.53 10.13 -5.38
N THR A 43 1.53 9.77 -4.59
CA THR A 43 1.39 8.70 -3.58
C THR A 43 0.28 9.03 -2.60
N ARG A 44 0.21 10.27 -2.12
CA ARG A 44 -0.85 10.69 -1.21
C ARG A 44 -2.22 10.57 -1.85
N GLU A 45 -2.36 11.00 -3.10
CA GLU A 45 -3.62 10.87 -3.82
C GLU A 45 -4.03 9.41 -3.98
N LEU A 46 -3.09 8.55 -4.36
CA LEU A 46 -3.38 7.13 -4.53
C LEU A 46 -3.80 6.50 -3.20
N MET A 47 -3.14 6.84 -2.10
CA MET A 47 -3.51 6.33 -0.78
C MET A 47 -4.91 6.79 -0.38
N ASN A 48 -5.28 8.03 -0.70
CA ASN A 48 -6.64 8.51 -0.48
C ASN A 48 -7.65 7.67 -1.26
N ASP A 49 -7.33 7.33 -2.50
CA ASP A 49 -8.20 6.49 -3.34
C ASP A 49 -8.36 5.10 -2.74
N ILE A 50 -7.28 4.50 -2.27
CA ILE A 50 -7.31 3.17 -1.65
C ILE A 50 -8.15 3.19 -0.36
N LEU A 51 -8.01 4.21 0.47
CA LEU A 51 -8.82 4.36 1.66
C LEU A 51 -10.31 4.50 1.32
N LEU A 52 -10.61 5.22 0.25
CA LEU A 52 -11.99 5.37 -0.21
C LEU A 52 -12.57 4.05 -0.70
N VAL A 53 -11.79 3.26 -1.44
CA VAL A 53 -12.21 1.93 -1.88
C VAL A 53 -12.52 1.05 -0.66
N ARG A 54 -11.66 1.06 0.34
CA ARG A 54 -11.85 0.32 1.57
C ARG A 54 -13.11 0.76 2.31
N GLU A 55 -13.35 2.06 2.40
CA GLU A 55 -14.53 2.59 3.08
C GLU A 55 -15.82 2.18 2.40
N ARG A 56 -15.83 2.17 1.07
CA ARG A 56 -17.02 1.83 0.30
C ARG A 56 -17.26 0.33 0.15
N ASN A 57 -16.30 -0.49 0.52
CA ASN A 57 -16.37 -1.94 0.37
C ASN A 57 -16.00 -2.60 1.71
N LYS A 58 -16.93 -2.60 2.65
CA LYS A 58 -16.67 -3.02 4.04
C LYS A 58 -16.19 -4.47 4.17
N ASP A 59 -16.59 -5.34 3.25
CA ASP A 59 -16.18 -6.75 3.26
C ASP A 59 -14.83 -6.99 2.57
N LEU A 60 -14.23 -5.95 2.03
CA LEU A 60 -12.96 -6.05 1.32
C LEU A 60 -11.80 -6.07 2.30
N THR A 61 -10.90 -7.04 2.14
CA THR A 61 -9.60 -7.04 2.78
C THR A 61 -8.56 -6.60 1.76
N ILE A 62 -7.70 -5.67 2.16
CA ILE A 62 -6.63 -5.18 1.29
C ILE A 62 -5.29 -5.57 1.91
N ILE A 63 -4.45 -6.24 1.12
CA ILE A 63 -3.06 -6.50 1.49
C ILE A 63 -2.19 -5.65 0.59
N ILE A 64 -1.36 -4.81 1.18
CA ILE A 64 -0.48 -3.93 0.45
C ILE A 64 0.96 -4.21 0.84
N VAL A 65 1.83 -4.34 -0.16
CA VAL A 65 3.26 -4.47 0.04
C VAL A 65 3.88 -3.10 -0.23
N GLU A 66 4.53 -2.54 0.79
CA GLU A 66 5.16 -1.23 0.71
C GLU A 66 6.41 -1.20 1.56
N HIS A 67 7.27 -0.23 1.30
CA HIS A 67 8.49 -0.02 2.07
C HIS A 67 8.58 1.40 2.65
N GLU A 68 7.67 2.29 2.29
CA GLU A 68 7.64 3.65 2.84
C GLU A 68 6.81 3.68 4.11
N MET A 69 7.45 3.99 5.22
CA MET A 69 6.81 3.96 6.54
C MET A 69 5.62 4.93 6.63
N GLY A 70 5.74 6.11 6.05
CA GLY A 70 4.63 7.08 6.06
C GLY A 70 3.37 6.58 5.38
N VAL A 71 3.53 5.81 4.30
CA VAL A 71 2.41 5.18 3.59
C VAL A 71 1.77 4.13 4.48
N ILE A 72 2.59 3.26 5.05
CA ILE A 72 2.12 2.15 5.88
C ILE A 72 1.37 2.67 7.10
N GLU A 73 1.93 3.68 7.78
CA GLU A 73 1.30 4.30 8.94
C GLU A 73 -0.12 4.78 8.63
N ARG A 74 -0.28 5.39 7.46
CA ARG A 74 -1.52 6.06 7.09
C ARG A 74 -2.65 5.10 6.76
N ILE A 75 -2.34 3.98 6.08
CA ILE A 75 -3.39 3.17 5.46
C ILE A 75 -3.58 1.80 6.09
N THR A 76 -2.73 1.38 7.02
CA THR A 76 -2.81 0.03 7.53
C THR A 76 -3.46 -0.06 8.90
N ASP A 77 -4.17 -1.16 9.13
CA ASP A 77 -4.68 -1.54 10.45
C ASP A 77 -3.66 -2.43 11.15
N ARG A 78 -2.95 -3.23 10.38
CA ARG A 78 -2.01 -4.22 10.90
C ARG A 78 -0.86 -4.40 9.92
N CYS A 79 0.34 -4.54 10.45
CA CYS A 79 1.55 -4.70 9.66
C CYS A 79 2.22 -6.02 9.96
N VAL A 80 2.76 -6.63 8.92
CA VAL A 80 3.68 -7.76 9.04
C VAL A 80 4.99 -7.31 8.42
N VAL A 81 6.07 -7.39 9.19
CA VAL A 81 7.38 -6.92 8.72
C VAL A 81 8.26 -8.11 8.40
N LEU A 82 8.79 -8.10 7.17
CA LEU A 82 9.70 -9.15 6.69
C LEU A 82 11.11 -8.59 6.53
N ASN A 83 12.10 -9.42 6.83
CA ASN A 83 13.50 -9.10 6.60
C ASN A 83 14.19 -10.38 6.13
N PHE A 84 14.75 -10.34 4.93
CA PHE A 84 15.36 -11.52 4.29
C PHE A 84 14.42 -12.74 4.31
N GLY A 85 13.15 -12.51 3.97
CA GLY A 85 12.15 -13.58 3.88
C GLY A 85 11.64 -14.10 5.22
N ARG A 86 12.03 -13.49 6.32
CA ARG A 86 11.60 -13.91 7.66
C ARG A 86 10.74 -12.84 8.31
N LYS A 87 9.67 -13.28 8.97
CA LYS A 87 8.83 -12.36 9.74
C LYS A 87 9.58 -11.96 11.02
N ILE A 88 9.80 -10.65 11.19
CA ILE A 88 10.49 -10.12 12.37
C ILE A 88 9.57 -9.35 13.30
N ALA A 89 8.42 -8.92 12.84
CA ALA A 89 7.44 -8.23 13.69
C ALA A 89 6.05 -8.32 13.06
N GLU A 90 5.04 -8.20 13.91
CA GLU A 90 3.65 -8.18 13.47
C GLU A 90 2.82 -7.42 14.50
N GLY A 91 1.91 -6.57 14.02
CA GLY A 91 1.03 -5.79 14.88
C GLY A 91 0.63 -4.48 14.23
N PRO A 92 -0.02 -3.58 14.98
CA PRO A 92 -0.33 -2.24 14.47
C PRO A 92 0.98 -1.48 14.19
N TYR A 93 0.90 -0.51 13.28
CA TYR A 93 2.10 0.25 12.86
C TYR A 93 2.91 0.76 14.04
N ARG A 94 2.24 1.33 15.03
CA ARG A 94 2.92 1.89 16.21
C ARG A 94 3.81 0.87 16.91
N ALA A 95 3.31 -0.35 17.06
CA ALA A 95 4.05 -1.42 17.72
C ALA A 95 5.23 -1.90 16.87
N VAL A 96 5.03 -2.12 15.57
CA VAL A 96 6.11 -2.61 14.71
C VAL A 96 7.17 -1.53 14.48
N ALA A 97 6.78 -0.27 14.40
CA ALA A 97 7.73 0.84 14.24
C ALA A 97 8.63 1.02 15.48
N ALA A 98 8.16 0.62 16.64
CA ALA A 98 8.95 0.69 17.89
C ALA A 98 9.85 -0.52 18.09
N ASP A 99 9.71 -1.57 17.29
CA ASP A 99 10.49 -2.78 17.41
C ASP A 99 11.94 -2.54 17.01
N ALA A 100 12.89 -2.99 17.81
CA ALA A 100 14.32 -2.76 17.58
C ALA A 100 14.81 -3.38 16.27
N GLN A 101 14.33 -4.58 15.93
CA GLN A 101 14.72 -5.23 14.68
C GLN A 101 14.20 -4.50 13.47
N VAL A 102 13.01 -3.94 13.55
CA VAL A 102 12.42 -3.15 12.47
C VAL A 102 13.20 -1.85 12.30
N GLN A 103 13.55 -1.17 13.39
CA GLN A 103 14.33 0.06 13.31
C GLN A 103 15.69 -0.18 12.68
N GLU A 104 16.35 -1.27 13.04
CA GLU A 104 17.63 -1.64 12.44
C GLU A 104 17.50 -1.96 10.95
N ALA A 105 16.49 -2.73 10.57
CA ALA A 105 16.33 -3.21 9.19
C ALA A 105 15.84 -2.13 8.23
N TYR A 106 14.94 -1.26 8.66
CA TYR A 106 14.22 -0.34 7.77
C TYR A 106 14.45 1.13 8.05
N LEU A 107 14.75 1.51 9.29
CA LEU A 107 14.88 2.90 9.67
C LEU A 107 16.34 3.32 9.84
N GLY A 108 17.28 2.38 9.72
CA GLY A 108 18.71 2.68 9.83
C GLY A 108 19.16 3.10 11.21
N VAL A 109 18.38 2.81 12.25
CA VAL A 109 18.73 3.11 13.64
C VAL A 109 19.32 1.85 14.26
N ALA A 110 20.54 1.96 14.71
CA ALA A 110 21.23 0.83 15.34
C ALA A 110 20.83 0.67 16.82
#